data_d2426de4222a78503be7eef2d82081bb
#
_entry.id   d2426de4222a78503be7eef2d82081bb
#
_cell.length_a   1.000
_cell.length_b   1.000
_cell.length_c   1.000
_cell.angle_alpha   90.00
_cell.angle_beta   90.00
_cell.angle_gamma   90.00
#
_symmetry.space_group_name_H-M   'P 1'
#
loop_
_entity.id
_entity.type
_entity.pdbx_description
1 polymer ?
#
loop_
_entity_poly.entity_id
_entity_poly.type
_entity_poly.pdbx_seq_one_letter_code
_entity_poly.pdbx_strand_id
1 'polypeptide(L)'
;MPIEVAIWDITKGKIEKVDYTSIDSEKKLEEIILKDISIISDDLMLIGNQVITSFGKQIDMLAVNMEGKITVLELKKNKTPRDVVAQTLDYASWVQNLSYKEIVEIYKEKNKGKDFETDFNEKFDVEPPEELNQEHDIIIISSELDNETERIINYLSDNYNVPINAVFFRYFHQEGKEFISRSWLIDPNEVIEKVSKTKMKSKSESWNGKDFVANVDAHEEISSWPDCIKYGFISAGGGRWYSRTLFPLFPGARVFAYIPGKGYVGVGTVKEKATQANKFTVTYDGKETSILDVPLTDEGLKNFADDEEKAEYFVRVEWEKTVPESEAYKEKGMRANQNSAFKLKSEFTLEKLIKFFGLDE
;
A
#
# COMPACT_ATOMS: atom_id res chain seq x y z
N MET A 1 12.21 -8.37 29.84
CA MET A 1 13.62 -8.32 30.32
C MET A 1 14.52 -8.14 29.12
N PRO A 2 15.39 -7.14 29.07
CA PRO A 2 16.34 -7.05 27.97
C PRO A 2 17.20 -8.32 27.98
N ILE A 3 17.23 -9.00 26.85
CA ILE A 3 18.09 -10.18 26.64
C ILE A 3 19.52 -9.69 26.80
N GLU A 4 20.29 -10.28 27.71
CA GLU A 4 21.71 -9.98 27.84
C GLU A 4 22.43 -10.49 26.61
N VAL A 5 23.06 -9.58 25.86
CA VAL A 5 23.89 -9.91 24.70
C VAL A 5 25.33 -9.57 25.05
N ALA A 6 26.23 -10.55 24.98
CA ALA A 6 27.66 -10.36 25.13
C ALA A 6 28.39 -10.87 23.86
N ILE A 7 29.39 -10.15 23.44
CA ILE A 7 30.21 -10.46 22.26
C ILE A 7 31.64 -10.70 22.72
N TRP A 8 32.31 -11.68 22.12
CA TRP A 8 33.73 -11.96 22.30
C TRP A 8 34.47 -11.93 20.96
N ASP A 9 35.59 -11.24 20.93
CA ASP A 9 36.56 -11.39 19.85
C ASP A 9 37.35 -12.70 20.06
N ILE A 10 37.27 -13.60 19.09
CA ILE A 10 37.98 -14.88 19.07
C ILE A 10 39.12 -14.88 18.05
N THR A 11 39.45 -13.73 17.50
CA THR A 11 40.56 -13.58 16.55
C THR A 11 41.92 -13.75 17.26
N LYS A 12 42.89 -14.28 16.54
CA LYS A 12 44.28 -14.46 17.04
C LYS A 12 44.49 -15.42 18.22
N GLY A 13 43.50 -16.35 18.46
CA GLY A 13 43.64 -17.39 19.49
C GLY A 13 43.48 -16.91 20.94
N LYS A 14 43.07 -15.67 21.16
CA LYS A 14 42.63 -15.12 22.44
C LYS A 14 41.11 -14.93 22.42
N ILE A 15 40.51 -15.10 23.58
CA ILE A 15 39.08 -14.81 23.78
C ILE A 15 39.01 -13.55 24.63
N GLU A 16 38.60 -12.45 23.99
CA GLU A 16 38.51 -11.15 24.66
C GLU A 16 37.05 -10.65 24.58
N LYS A 17 36.47 -10.27 25.71
CA LYS A 17 35.08 -9.72 25.75
C LYS A 17 35.11 -8.33 25.14
N VAL A 18 34.22 -8.09 24.19
CA VAL A 18 34.02 -6.77 23.57
C VAL A 18 33.15 -5.93 24.50
N ASP A 19 33.64 -4.76 24.86
CA ASP A 19 32.90 -3.89 25.79
C ASP A 19 31.65 -3.27 25.13
N TYR A 20 30.56 -3.32 25.88
CA TYR A 20 29.35 -2.60 25.51
C TYR A 20 29.56 -1.09 25.63
N THR A 21 29.18 -0.37 24.63
CA THR A 21 29.22 1.09 24.58
C THR A 21 27.86 1.61 24.19
N SER A 22 27.36 2.66 24.82
CA SER A 22 26.12 3.30 24.36
C SER A 22 26.34 3.96 23.00
N ILE A 23 25.34 3.92 22.15
CA ILE A 23 25.34 4.70 20.89
C ILE A 23 25.34 6.20 21.25
N ASP A 24 26.18 6.99 20.60
CA ASP A 24 26.44 8.39 21.00
C ASP A 24 25.19 9.28 20.86
N SER A 25 24.32 8.99 19.88
CA SER A 25 23.12 9.78 19.64
C SER A 25 22.04 8.96 18.92
N GLU A 26 20.80 9.37 19.08
CA GLU A 26 19.65 8.91 18.31
C GLU A 26 19.90 9.12 16.80
N LYS A 27 20.50 10.26 16.48
CA LYS A 27 20.90 10.61 15.11
C LYS A 27 21.89 9.59 14.51
N LYS A 28 22.90 9.11 15.30
CA LYS A 28 23.83 8.08 14.81
C LYS A 28 23.10 6.77 14.50
N LEU A 29 22.12 6.37 15.33
CA LEU A 29 21.31 5.18 15.07
C LEU A 29 20.44 5.38 13.83
N GLU A 30 19.78 6.54 13.71
CA GLU A 30 19.03 6.92 12.51
C GLU A 30 19.89 6.84 11.25
N GLU A 31 21.08 7.44 11.26
CA GLU A 31 22.01 7.41 10.13
C GLU A 31 22.45 5.99 9.73
N ILE A 32 22.61 5.09 10.69
CA ILE A 32 22.96 3.69 10.44
C ILE A 32 21.77 2.98 9.74
N ILE A 33 20.55 3.17 10.25
CA ILE A 33 19.34 2.56 9.68
C ILE A 33 19.06 3.12 8.27
N LEU A 34 19.26 4.43 8.07
CA LEU A 34 19.09 5.06 6.76
C LEU A 34 20.10 4.58 5.72
N LYS A 35 21.29 4.13 6.13
CA LYS A 35 22.26 3.52 5.21
C LYS A 35 21.83 2.13 4.79
N ASP A 36 21.26 1.37 5.70
CA ASP A 36 20.82 0.01 5.43
C ASP A 36 19.70 -0.40 6.39
N ILE A 37 18.46 -0.37 5.93
CA ILE A 37 17.30 -0.76 6.72
C ILE A 37 17.26 -2.26 7.02
N SER A 38 18.06 -3.08 6.33
CA SER A 38 18.14 -4.52 6.57
C SER A 38 18.62 -4.87 7.97
N ILE A 39 19.29 -3.93 8.67
CA ILE A 39 19.61 -4.11 10.09
C ILE A 39 18.37 -4.25 10.98
N ILE A 40 17.21 -3.79 10.53
CA ILE A 40 15.91 -4.03 11.17
C ILE A 40 15.29 -5.29 10.59
N SER A 41 15.09 -5.34 9.27
CA SER A 41 14.61 -6.52 8.54
C SER A 41 14.99 -6.44 7.07
N ASP A 42 15.41 -7.56 6.49
CA ASP A 42 15.68 -7.71 5.06
C ASP A 42 14.42 -7.50 4.21
N ASP A 43 13.24 -7.70 4.82
CA ASP A 43 11.92 -7.59 4.18
C ASP A 43 11.41 -6.14 4.11
N LEU A 44 12.20 -5.15 4.48
CA LEU A 44 11.78 -3.75 4.47
C LEU A 44 12.49 -2.93 3.39
N MET A 45 11.73 -2.03 2.77
CA MET A 45 12.21 -0.91 1.97
C MET A 45 11.80 0.40 2.64
N LEU A 46 12.74 1.34 2.77
CA LEU A 46 12.45 2.65 3.37
C LEU A 46 11.59 3.50 2.42
N ILE A 47 10.44 3.97 2.90
CA ILE A 47 9.61 4.97 2.19
C ILE A 47 10.16 6.37 2.43
N GLY A 48 10.47 6.70 3.68
CA GLY A 48 11.02 8.01 4.01
C GLY A 48 11.35 8.15 5.49
N ASN A 49 12.19 9.13 5.78
CA ASN A 49 12.51 9.54 7.15
C ASN A 49 11.94 10.93 7.45
N GLN A 50 11.71 11.21 8.73
CA GLN A 50 11.16 12.47 9.23
C GLN A 50 9.91 12.90 8.44
N VAL A 51 8.95 11.97 8.33
CA VAL A 51 7.71 12.17 7.58
C VAL A 51 6.74 13.01 8.42
N ILE A 52 6.29 14.14 7.86
CA ILE A 52 5.37 15.03 8.54
C ILE A 52 3.93 14.56 8.34
N THR A 53 3.22 14.30 9.42
CA THR A 53 1.79 13.96 9.38
C THR A 53 0.92 15.19 9.10
N SER A 54 -0.32 15.01 8.67
CA SER A 54 -1.28 16.10 8.50
C SER A 54 -1.57 16.89 9.77
N PHE A 55 -1.20 16.36 10.94
CA PHE A 55 -1.34 17.02 12.26
C PHE A 55 -0.06 17.77 12.69
N GLY A 56 0.94 17.87 11.81
CA GLY A 56 2.21 18.54 12.10
C GLY A 56 3.13 17.78 13.06
N LYS A 57 2.90 16.48 13.25
CA LYS A 57 3.82 15.57 13.96
C LYS A 57 4.79 14.94 12.98
N GLN A 58 5.93 14.51 13.48
CA GLN A 58 7.00 13.92 12.68
C GLN A 58 7.20 12.46 13.07
N ILE A 59 7.07 11.57 12.10
CA ILE A 59 7.40 10.15 12.22
C ILE A 59 8.87 9.98 11.85
N ASP A 60 9.64 9.25 12.65
CA ASP A 60 11.06 9.08 12.39
C ASP A 60 11.31 8.36 11.06
N MET A 61 10.67 7.22 10.82
CA MET A 61 10.75 6.51 9.54
C MET A 61 9.46 5.77 9.19
N LEU A 62 9.18 5.67 7.89
CA LEU A 62 8.19 4.77 7.31
C LEU A 62 8.89 3.79 6.36
N ALA A 63 8.49 2.54 6.42
CA ALA A 63 8.97 1.50 5.53
C ALA A 63 7.80 0.68 4.96
N VAL A 64 8.06 -0.09 3.91
CA VAL A 64 7.10 -1.00 3.28
C VAL A 64 7.76 -2.36 3.09
N ASN A 65 6.98 -3.43 3.20
CA ASN A 65 7.42 -4.77 2.84
C ASN A 65 6.88 -5.20 1.45
N MET A 66 7.26 -6.37 0.97
CA MET A 66 6.87 -6.84 -0.36
C MET A 66 5.36 -7.08 -0.51
N GLU A 67 4.60 -7.31 0.58
CA GLU A 67 3.14 -7.41 0.57
C GLU A 67 2.45 -6.03 0.58
N GLY A 68 3.20 -4.93 0.59
CA GLY A 68 2.67 -3.57 0.64
C GLY A 68 2.23 -3.11 2.03
N LYS A 69 2.59 -3.84 3.08
CA LYS A 69 2.32 -3.49 4.46
C LYS A 69 3.27 -2.37 4.92
N ILE A 70 2.70 -1.32 5.51
CA ILE A 70 3.48 -0.16 5.98
C ILE A 70 3.95 -0.40 7.42
N THR A 71 5.21 -0.06 7.69
CA THR A 71 5.80 -0.13 9.03
C THR A 71 6.15 1.26 9.53
N VAL A 72 5.58 1.63 10.67
CA VAL A 72 5.95 2.83 11.43
C VAL A 72 7.14 2.50 12.32
N LEU A 73 8.23 3.23 12.15
CA LEU A 73 9.47 3.06 12.92
C LEU A 73 9.69 4.32 13.77
N GLU A 74 9.78 4.13 15.07
CA GLU A 74 10.05 5.21 16.04
C GLU A 74 11.33 4.92 16.80
N LEU A 75 12.27 5.87 16.78
CA LEU A 75 13.58 5.75 17.38
C LEU A 75 13.63 6.44 18.76
N LYS A 76 14.26 5.79 19.72
CA LYS A 76 14.58 6.36 21.02
C LYS A 76 15.97 5.96 21.48
N LYS A 77 16.80 6.94 21.81
CA LYS A 77 18.18 6.69 22.22
C LYS A 77 18.31 5.96 23.55
N ASN A 78 17.51 6.41 24.53
CA ASN A 78 17.65 5.99 25.92
C ASN A 78 16.49 5.08 26.32
N LYS A 79 16.47 4.74 27.62
CA LYS A 79 15.34 4.05 28.24
C LYS A 79 14.03 4.74 27.88
N THR A 80 13.22 4.04 27.14
CA THR A 80 12.05 4.60 26.46
C THR A 80 10.83 4.58 27.37
N PRO A 81 10.25 5.76 27.69
CA PRO A 81 9.07 5.85 28.53
C PRO A 81 7.81 5.37 27.80
N ARG A 82 6.79 5.00 28.58
CA ARG A 82 5.48 4.52 28.09
C ARG A 82 4.78 5.44 27.07
N ASP A 83 5.09 6.73 27.08
CA ASP A 83 4.49 7.72 26.17
C ASP A 83 4.82 7.43 24.70
N VAL A 84 5.91 6.72 24.41
CA VAL A 84 6.24 6.29 23.04
C VAL A 84 5.15 5.40 22.44
N VAL A 85 4.52 4.55 23.25
CA VAL A 85 3.45 3.68 22.75
C VAL A 85 2.24 4.51 22.30
N ALA A 86 1.85 5.51 23.09
CA ALA A 86 0.78 6.43 22.69
C ALA A 86 1.14 7.21 21.42
N GLN A 87 2.39 7.67 21.32
CA GLN A 87 2.91 8.37 20.14
C GLN A 87 2.87 7.49 18.89
N THR A 88 3.32 6.25 18.99
CA THR A 88 3.34 5.35 17.83
C THR A 88 1.94 4.89 17.40
N LEU A 89 1.01 4.74 18.34
CA LEU A 89 -0.40 4.48 18.04
C LEU A 89 -1.07 5.68 17.33
N ASP A 90 -0.75 6.91 17.75
CA ASP A 90 -1.20 8.13 17.05
C ASP A 90 -0.70 8.14 15.59
N TYR A 91 0.58 7.84 15.38
CA TYR A 91 1.15 7.73 14.03
C TYR A 91 0.50 6.63 13.20
N ALA A 92 0.30 5.45 13.78
CA ALA A 92 -0.37 4.34 13.09
C ALA A 92 -1.80 4.71 12.69
N SER A 93 -2.52 5.49 13.55
CA SER A 93 -3.87 5.97 13.26
C SER A 93 -3.93 6.92 12.06
N TRP A 94 -2.85 7.65 11.79
CA TRP A 94 -2.72 8.48 10.59
C TRP A 94 -2.30 7.63 9.39
N VAL A 95 -1.28 6.78 9.56
CA VAL A 95 -0.75 5.94 8.49
C VAL A 95 -1.83 5.04 7.88
N GLN A 96 -2.72 4.46 8.69
CA GLN A 96 -3.79 3.58 8.21
C GLN A 96 -4.70 4.20 7.13
N ASN A 97 -4.74 5.54 7.04
CA ASN A 97 -5.56 6.26 6.08
C ASN A 97 -4.78 6.70 4.83
N LEU A 98 -3.47 6.45 4.78
CA LEU A 98 -2.67 6.81 3.61
C LEU A 98 -3.04 5.93 2.41
N SER A 99 -3.38 6.59 1.33
CA SER A 99 -3.59 5.95 0.03
C SER A 99 -2.26 5.55 -0.62
N TYR A 100 -2.32 4.69 -1.62
CA TYR A 100 -1.17 4.33 -2.45
C TYR A 100 -0.47 5.59 -2.99
N LYS A 101 -1.25 6.52 -3.55
CA LYS A 101 -0.73 7.76 -4.13
C LYS A 101 0.05 8.60 -3.10
N GLU A 102 -0.50 8.78 -1.91
CA GLU A 102 0.17 9.55 -0.84
C GLU A 102 1.48 8.88 -0.41
N ILE A 103 1.51 7.53 -0.34
CA ILE A 103 2.74 6.79 -0.04
C ILE A 103 3.80 7.01 -1.11
N VAL A 104 3.42 6.94 -2.39
CA VAL A 104 4.32 7.22 -3.53
C VAL A 104 4.81 8.66 -3.53
N GLU A 105 3.94 9.63 -3.21
CA GLU A 105 4.32 11.04 -3.09
C GLU A 105 5.31 11.26 -1.95
N ILE A 106 5.08 10.68 -0.78
CA ILE A 106 6.02 10.70 0.36
C ILE A 106 7.36 10.10 -0.08
N TYR A 107 7.34 8.94 -0.75
CA TYR A 107 8.55 8.29 -1.25
C TYR A 107 9.34 9.22 -2.18
N LYS A 108 8.68 9.79 -3.18
CA LYS A 108 9.29 10.70 -4.16
C LYS A 108 9.89 11.94 -3.51
N GLU A 109 9.17 12.53 -2.54
CA GLU A 109 9.65 13.70 -1.79
C GLU A 109 10.91 13.36 -0.99
N LYS A 110 10.89 12.26 -0.25
CA LYS A 110 11.97 11.88 0.67
C LYS A 110 13.18 11.24 -0.03
N ASN A 111 13.01 10.68 -1.21
CA ASN A 111 14.06 9.99 -1.97
C ASN A 111 14.53 10.77 -3.21
N LYS A 112 14.51 12.11 -3.15
CA LYS A 112 15.06 13.01 -4.21
C LYS A 112 14.43 12.80 -5.58
N GLY A 113 13.15 12.49 -5.63
CA GLY A 113 12.41 12.30 -6.87
C GLY A 113 12.57 10.91 -7.52
N LYS A 114 13.13 9.94 -6.81
CA LYS A 114 13.18 8.55 -7.28
C LYS A 114 11.80 7.97 -7.47
N ASP A 115 11.71 6.99 -8.35
CA ASP A 115 10.48 6.27 -8.65
C ASP A 115 10.27 5.11 -7.67
N PHE A 116 9.12 5.08 -7.00
CA PHE A 116 8.80 4.08 -5.99
C PHE A 116 8.70 2.67 -6.58
N GLU A 117 8.09 2.54 -7.75
CA GLU A 117 7.82 1.23 -8.36
C GLU A 117 9.11 0.58 -8.84
N THR A 118 9.99 1.38 -9.44
CA THR A 118 11.31 0.95 -9.86
C THR A 118 12.14 0.46 -8.67
N ASP A 119 12.26 1.29 -7.61
CA ASP A 119 13.07 0.94 -6.43
C ASP A 119 12.45 -0.23 -5.65
N PHE A 120 11.10 -0.37 -5.66
CA PHE A 120 10.39 -1.51 -5.04
C PHE A 120 10.70 -2.81 -5.79
N ASN A 121 10.63 -2.78 -7.14
CA ASN A 121 10.97 -3.93 -7.97
C ASN A 121 12.45 -4.33 -7.82
N GLU A 122 13.36 -3.35 -7.79
CA GLU A 122 14.79 -3.61 -7.53
C GLU A 122 15.02 -4.25 -6.15
N LYS A 123 14.26 -3.85 -5.13
CA LYS A 123 14.43 -4.36 -3.76
C LYS A 123 13.86 -5.77 -3.59
N PHE A 124 12.68 -6.06 -4.17
CA PHE A 124 11.92 -7.27 -3.88
C PHE A 124 11.81 -8.25 -5.04
N ASP A 125 12.30 -7.88 -6.24
CA ASP A 125 12.19 -8.65 -7.48
C ASP A 125 10.72 -8.96 -7.86
N VAL A 126 9.80 -8.08 -7.45
CA VAL A 126 8.36 -8.14 -7.77
C VAL A 126 7.81 -6.73 -7.92
N GLU A 127 6.75 -6.59 -8.72
CA GLU A 127 6.01 -5.32 -8.81
C GLU A 127 5.29 -5.01 -7.49
N PRO A 128 5.12 -3.72 -7.12
CA PRO A 128 4.33 -3.37 -5.95
C PRO A 128 2.90 -3.91 -6.07
N PRO A 129 2.28 -4.35 -4.97
CA PRO A 129 0.89 -4.79 -4.99
C PRO A 129 -0.04 -3.64 -5.39
N GLU A 130 -1.18 -3.97 -6.01
CA GLU A 130 -2.19 -2.99 -6.44
C GLU A 130 -2.70 -2.10 -5.30
N GLU A 131 -2.67 -2.62 -4.07
CA GLU A 131 -3.06 -1.90 -2.86
C GLU A 131 -1.91 -1.94 -1.85
N LEU A 132 -1.45 -0.77 -1.43
CA LEU A 132 -0.55 -0.63 -0.29
C LEU A 132 -1.37 -0.37 0.99
N ASN A 133 -0.73 -0.59 2.14
CA ASN A 133 -1.25 -0.18 3.44
C ASN A 133 -2.59 -0.82 3.84
N GLN A 134 -2.87 -2.03 3.35
CA GLN A 134 -4.00 -2.81 3.86
C GLN A 134 -3.78 -3.22 5.33
N GLU A 135 -2.54 -3.26 5.73
CA GLU A 135 -2.04 -3.50 7.07
C GLU A 135 -0.86 -2.60 7.36
N HIS A 136 -0.63 -2.35 8.64
CA HIS A 136 0.54 -1.62 9.09
C HIS A 136 1.07 -2.23 10.39
N ASP A 137 2.38 -2.09 10.61
CA ASP A 137 3.06 -2.51 11.83
C ASP A 137 3.69 -1.31 12.54
N ILE A 138 3.95 -1.48 13.81
CA ILE A 138 4.66 -0.52 14.66
C ILE A 138 5.91 -1.19 15.21
N ILE A 139 7.07 -0.58 15.00
CA ILE A 139 8.33 -1.03 15.58
C ILE A 139 8.97 0.13 16.34
N ILE A 140 9.11 -0.04 17.66
CA ILE A 140 9.85 0.88 18.52
C ILE A 140 11.32 0.44 18.53
N ILE A 141 12.22 1.34 18.17
CA ILE A 141 13.65 1.10 18.09
C ILE A 141 14.32 1.78 19.28
N SER A 142 14.97 1.00 20.13
CA SER A 142 15.56 1.53 21.37
C SER A 142 16.81 0.76 21.80
N SER A 143 17.61 1.33 22.68
CA SER A 143 18.65 0.57 23.37
C SER A 143 18.08 -0.20 24.58
N GLU A 144 17.01 0.31 25.20
CA GLU A 144 16.37 -0.25 26.38
C GLU A 144 14.93 0.27 26.49
N LEU A 145 14.00 -0.58 26.97
CA LEU A 145 12.67 -0.17 27.38
C LEU A 145 12.57 -0.16 28.92
N ASP A 146 11.69 0.69 29.45
CA ASP A 146 11.27 0.51 30.84
C ASP A 146 10.26 -0.67 30.96
N ASN A 147 10.15 -1.22 32.16
CA ASN A 147 9.30 -2.38 32.42
C ASN A 147 7.82 -2.08 32.15
N GLU A 148 7.39 -0.84 32.23
CA GLU A 148 6.02 -0.42 32.01
C GLU A 148 5.72 -0.41 30.51
N THR A 149 6.63 0.13 29.69
CA THR A 149 6.54 0.13 28.23
C THR A 149 6.56 -1.30 27.68
N GLU A 150 7.46 -2.14 28.14
CA GLU A 150 7.53 -3.57 27.78
C GLU A 150 6.20 -4.27 28.09
N ARG A 151 5.64 -4.05 29.30
CA ARG A 151 4.35 -4.65 29.69
C ARG A 151 3.21 -4.16 28.81
N ILE A 152 3.17 -2.89 28.44
CA ILE A 152 2.12 -2.34 27.57
C ILE A 152 2.22 -2.92 26.16
N ILE A 153 3.43 -3.01 25.59
CA ILE A 153 3.63 -3.62 24.25
C ILE A 153 3.15 -5.07 24.25
N ASN A 154 3.59 -5.88 25.23
CA ASN A 154 3.15 -7.28 25.34
C ASN A 154 1.63 -7.36 25.53
N TYR A 155 1.03 -6.51 26.36
CA TYR A 155 -0.40 -6.49 26.58
C TYR A 155 -1.19 -6.18 25.31
N LEU A 156 -0.77 -5.20 24.53
CA LEU A 156 -1.39 -4.83 23.25
C LEU A 156 -1.23 -5.95 22.20
N SER A 157 -0.03 -6.52 22.11
CA SER A 157 0.24 -7.61 21.17
C SER A 157 -0.52 -8.88 21.55
N ASP A 158 -0.45 -9.32 22.81
CA ASP A 158 -0.96 -10.62 23.23
C ASP A 158 -2.49 -10.67 23.38
N ASN A 159 -3.11 -9.57 23.85
CA ASN A 159 -4.54 -9.57 24.15
C ASN A 159 -5.40 -8.88 23.09
N TYR A 160 -4.81 -7.96 22.30
CA TYR A 160 -5.54 -7.18 21.31
C TYR A 160 -5.00 -7.38 19.90
N ASN A 161 -3.93 -8.18 19.75
CA ASN A 161 -3.29 -8.46 18.46
C ASN A 161 -2.91 -7.17 17.69
N VAL A 162 -2.56 -6.11 18.43
CA VAL A 162 -2.00 -4.90 17.85
C VAL A 162 -0.63 -5.26 17.28
N PRO A 163 -0.37 -4.96 16.01
CA PRO A 163 0.91 -5.30 15.36
C PRO A 163 2.02 -4.33 15.80
N ILE A 164 2.39 -4.42 17.09
CA ILE A 164 3.41 -3.61 17.74
C ILE A 164 4.52 -4.51 18.29
N ASN A 165 5.75 -4.10 18.06
CA ASN A 165 6.94 -4.77 18.59
C ASN A 165 8.01 -3.76 18.98
N ALA A 166 9.07 -4.21 19.62
CA ALA A 166 10.25 -3.42 19.87
C ALA A 166 11.51 -4.16 19.44
N VAL A 167 12.47 -3.43 18.93
CA VAL A 167 13.79 -3.91 18.56
C VAL A 167 14.87 -3.16 19.35
N PHE A 168 15.80 -3.90 19.89
CA PHE A 168 16.90 -3.36 20.68
C PHE A 168 18.18 -3.42 19.89
N PHE A 169 18.87 -2.30 19.84
CA PHE A 169 20.21 -2.22 19.29
C PHE A 169 21.24 -2.00 20.39
N ARG A 170 22.27 -2.83 20.39
CA ARG A 170 23.42 -2.67 21.27
C ARG A 170 24.66 -2.43 20.43
N TYR A 171 25.42 -1.44 20.84
CA TYR A 171 26.62 -1.00 20.16
C TYR A 171 27.86 -1.45 20.94
N PHE A 172 28.83 -1.95 20.22
CA PHE A 172 30.08 -2.44 20.78
C PHE A 172 31.25 -1.84 20.00
N HIS A 173 32.30 -1.53 20.69
CA HIS A 173 33.49 -0.97 20.09
C HIS A 173 34.76 -1.66 20.64
N GLN A 174 35.65 -2.09 19.75
CA GLN A 174 36.95 -2.66 20.11
C GLN A 174 37.99 -2.39 19.04
N GLU A 175 39.13 -1.87 19.40
CA GLU A 175 40.30 -1.63 18.51
C GLU A 175 39.92 -0.90 17.19
N GLY A 176 39.06 0.12 17.26
CA GLY A 176 38.62 0.88 16.09
C GLY A 176 37.58 0.18 15.21
N LYS A 177 37.10 -0.99 15.61
CA LYS A 177 35.95 -1.67 14.96
C LYS A 177 34.70 -1.40 15.74
N GLU A 178 33.61 -1.18 14.99
CA GLU A 178 32.27 -0.95 15.53
C GLU A 178 31.36 -2.12 15.17
N PHE A 179 30.58 -2.60 16.14
CA PHE A 179 29.61 -3.68 15.94
C PHE A 179 28.29 -3.24 16.50
N ILE A 180 27.22 -3.67 15.84
CA ILE A 180 25.86 -3.50 16.29
C ILE A 180 25.20 -4.87 16.39
N SER A 181 24.48 -5.14 17.48
CA SER A 181 23.66 -6.33 17.61
C SER A 181 22.18 -5.93 17.67
N ARG A 182 21.33 -6.77 17.10
CA ARG A 182 19.86 -6.64 17.11
C ARG A 182 19.23 -7.74 17.95
N SER A 183 18.26 -7.40 18.78
CA SER A 183 17.38 -8.35 19.43
C SER A 183 15.95 -7.83 19.45
N TRP A 184 14.96 -8.71 19.32
CA TRP A 184 13.54 -8.37 19.35
C TRP A 184 12.96 -8.59 20.74
N LEU A 185 11.93 -7.79 21.12
CA LEU A 185 11.15 -8.00 22.33
C LEU A 185 10.26 -9.24 22.18
N ILE A 186 9.57 -9.34 21.07
CA ILE A 186 8.72 -10.48 20.69
C ILE A 186 9.30 -11.03 19.39
N ASP A 187 9.36 -12.36 19.25
CA ASP A 187 9.78 -12.96 17.98
C ASP A 187 8.87 -12.42 16.85
N PRO A 188 9.41 -11.83 15.78
CA PRO A 188 8.59 -11.31 14.67
C PRO A 188 7.62 -12.34 14.10
N ASN A 189 8.00 -13.62 14.04
CA ASN A 189 7.12 -14.69 13.57
C ASN A 189 5.91 -14.90 14.49
N GLU A 190 6.06 -14.73 15.81
CA GLU A 190 4.94 -14.81 16.74
C GLU A 190 3.96 -13.66 16.55
N VAL A 191 4.44 -12.45 16.26
CA VAL A 191 3.58 -11.30 15.96
C VAL A 191 2.77 -11.58 14.70
N ILE A 192 3.41 -12.06 13.63
CA ILE A 192 2.76 -12.43 12.37
C ILE A 192 1.68 -13.50 12.60
N GLU A 193 1.99 -14.56 13.38
CA GLU A 193 1.03 -15.60 13.69
C GLU A 193 -0.18 -15.11 14.49
N LYS A 194 0.02 -14.21 15.46
CA LYS A 194 -1.06 -13.64 16.28
C LYS A 194 -2.01 -12.82 15.42
N VAL A 195 -1.48 -11.94 14.57
CA VAL A 195 -2.25 -11.12 13.63
C VAL A 195 -3.01 -12.01 12.65
N SER A 196 -2.36 -13.03 12.09
CA SER A 196 -2.98 -13.99 11.15
C SER A 196 -4.12 -14.78 11.78
N LYS A 197 -3.98 -15.24 13.04
CA LYS A 197 -5.04 -15.94 13.79
C LYS A 197 -6.25 -15.04 14.07
N THR A 198 -6.05 -13.74 14.22
CA THR A 198 -7.14 -12.78 14.39
C THR A 198 -7.89 -12.55 13.08
N LYS A 199 -7.19 -12.51 11.95
CA LYS A 199 -7.80 -12.43 10.62
C LYS A 199 -8.65 -13.64 10.28
N MET A 200 -8.30 -14.83 10.72
CA MET A 200 -9.17 -16.02 10.59
C MET A 200 -10.49 -15.86 11.37
N LYS A 201 -10.57 -14.95 12.35
CA LYS A 201 -11.83 -14.61 13.07
C LYS A 201 -12.54 -13.37 12.50
N SER A 202 -11.83 -12.42 11.92
CA SER A 202 -12.39 -11.41 11.04
C SER A 202 -12.37 -12.02 9.64
N LYS A 203 -13.52 -12.40 9.08
CA LYS A 203 -13.62 -12.80 7.67
C LYS A 203 -12.96 -11.70 6.83
N SER A 204 -11.73 -11.88 6.40
CA SER A 204 -11.24 -11.14 5.25
C SER A 204 -12.09 -11.64 4.09
N GLU A 205 -12.94 -10.77 3.58
CA GLU A 205 -13.77 -11.08 2.43
C GLU A 205 -12.85 -11.50 1.30
N SER A 206 -12.86 -12.80 0.95
CA SER A 206 -12.04 -13.32 -0.14
C SER A 206 -12.65 -12.89 -1.46
N TRP A 207 -11.82 -12.42 -2.39
CA TRP A 207 -12.29 -12.14 -3.73
C TRP A 207 -12.86 -13.41 -4.38
N ASN A 208 -14.03 -13.27 -5.01
CA ASN A 208 -14.75 -14.41 -5.62
C ASN A 208 -14.21 -14.87 -6.98
N GLY A 209 -13.09 -14.31 -7.43
CA GLY A 209 -12.41 -14.69 -8.65
C GLY A 209 -12.94 -14.03 -9.93
N LYS A 210 -14.00 -13.21 -9.88
CA LYS A 210 -14.58 -12.62 -11.11
C LYS A 210 -14.97 -11.15 -11.02
N ASP A 211 -15.24 -10.60 -9.83
CA ASP A 211 -15.85 -9.28 -9.69
C ASP A 211 -14.80 -8.19 -9.44
N PHE A 212 -14.88 -7.14 -10.24
CA PHE A 212 -14.04 -5.95 -10.15
C PHE A 212 -14.88 -4.68 -10.04
N VAL A 213 -14.30 -3.62 -9.54
CA VAL A 213 -14.80 -2.25 -9.66
C VAL A 213 -13.84 -1.49 -10.55
N ALA A 214 -14.35 -0.65 -11.44
CA ALA A 214 -13.57 0.30 -12.21
C ALA A 214 -14.10 1.71 -11.96
N ASN A 215 -13.20 2.62 -11.61
CA ASN A 215 -13.52 4.03 -11.51
C ASN A 215 -13.59 4.60 -12.93
N VAL A 216 -14.71 5.23 -13.23
CA VAL A 216 -14.92 6.04 -14.44
C VAL A 216 -15.00 7.51 -14.01
N ASP A 217 -14.52 8.43 -14.81
CA ASP A 217 -14.41 9.86 -14.46
C ASP A 217 -13.41 10.16 -13.33
N ALA A 218 -12.12 9.90 -13.59
CA ALA A 218 -11.04 10.33 -12.70
C ALA A 218 -10.74 11.85 -12.79
N HIS A 219 -11.33 12.58 -13.75
CA HIS A 219 -11.12 14.01 -13.97
C HIS A 219 -12.39 14.80 -13.65
N GLU A 220 -12.28 15.80 -12.77
CA GLU A 220 -13.41 16.50 -12.12
C GLU A 220 -14.32 17.30 -13.06
N GLU A 221 -13.92 17.61 -14.31
CA GLU A 221 -14.62 18.56 -15.17
C GLU A 221 -15.42 17.94 -16.31
N ILE A 222 -15.09 16.74 -16.80
CA ILE A 222 -15.73 16.13 -17.97
C ILE A 222 -15.99 14.66 -17.70
N SER A 223 -17.27 14.25 -17.76
CA SER A 223 -17.64 12.84 -17.55
C SER A 223 -17.37 11.99 -18.81
N SER A 224 -16.57 10.95 -18.66
CA SER A 224 -16.34 9.93 -19.70
C SER A 224 -17.43 8.84 -19.71
N TRP A 225 -18.33 8.81 -18.73
CA TRP A 225 -19.35 7.76 -18.60
C TRP A 225 -20.27 7.61 -19.83
N PRO A 226 -20.74 8.68 -20.48
CA PRO A 226 -21.51 8.56 -21.74
C PRO A 226 -20.73 7.85 -22.85
N ASP A 227 -19.42 8.09 -22.97
CA ASP A 227 -18.55 7.45 -23.96
C ASP A 227 -18.32 5.97 -23.61
N CYS A 228 -18.15 5.68 -22.32
CA CYS A 228 -18.01 4.31 -21.81
C CYS A 228 -19.25 3.45 -22.18
N ILE A 229 -20.46 4.02 -22.04
CA ILE A 229 -21.70 3.34 -22.45
C ILE A 229 -21.77 3.19 -23.95
N LYS A 230 -21.53 4.28 -24.70
CA LYS A 230 -21.69 4.36 -26.15
C LYS A 230 -20.76 3.41 -26.89
N TYR A 231 -19.53 3.33 -26.47
CA TYR A 231 -18.47 2.60 -27.15
C TYR A 231 -18.08 1.28 -26.47
N GLY A 232 -18.62 0.98 -25.28
CA GLY A 232 -18.42 -0.28 -24.57
C GLY A 232 -17.01 -0.43 -24.02
N PHE A 233 -16.56 0.48 -23.16
CA PHE A 233 -15.25 0.40 -22.53
C PHE A 233 -15.21 0.95 -21.10
N ILE A 234 -14.13 0.63 -20.42
CA ILE A 234 -13.56 1.39 -19.29
C ILE A 234 -12.11 1.72 -19.65
N SER A 235 -11.57 2.80 -19.09
CA SER A 235 -10.22 3.22 -19.40
C SER A 235 -9.48 3.84 -18.22
N ALA A 236 -8.16 3.89 -18.33
CA ALA A 236 -7.30 4.60 -17.41
C ALA A 236 -5.99 4.98 -18.12
N GLY A 237 -5.51 6.20 -17.85
CA GLY A 237 -4.28 6.73 -18.43
C GLY A 237 -3.71 7.90 -17.64
N GLY A 238 -2.87 8.70 -18.28
CA GLY A 238 -2.18 9.80 -17.61
C GLY A 238 -0.99 9.38 -16.76
N GLY A 239 -0.64 8.09 -16.77
CA GLY A 239 0.52 7.50 -16.12
C GLY A 239 0.36 6.00 -15.94
N ARG A 240 1.48 5.28 -16.00
CA ARG A 240 1.50 3.81 -15.87
C ARG A 240 0.85 3.32 -14.58
N TRP A 241 0.92 4.14 -13.54
CA TRP A 241 0.28 3.84 -12.26
C TRP A 241 -1.24 3.65 -12.38
N TYR A 242 -1.91 4.45 -13.18
CA TYR A 242 -3.35 4.33 -13.40
C TYR A 242 -3.70 3.18 -14.34
N SER A 243 -2.99 3.07 -15.46
CA SER A 243 -3.28 2.08 -16.51
C SER A 243 -2.98 0.64 -16.06
N ARG A 244 -1.96 0.41 -15.22
CA ARG A 244 -1.59 -0.94 -14.76
C ARG A 244 -2.71 -1.63 -13.98
N THR A 245 -3.58 -0.89 -13.30
CA THR A 245 -4.69 -1.47 -12.53
C THR A 245 -5.75 -2.12 -13.41
N LEU A 246 -5.72 -1.84 -14.72
CA LEU A 246 -6.58 -2.49 -15.73
C LEU A 246 -6.05 -3.86 -16.20
N PHE A 247 -4.74 -4.13 -16.08
CA PHE A 247 -4.16 -5.36 -16.62
C PHE A 247 -4.63 -6.65 -15.94
N PRO A 248 -5.03 -6.68 -14.65
CA PRO A 248 -5.65 -7.83 -14.01
C PRO A 248 -7.04 -8.19 -14.54
N LEU A 249 -7.71 -7.29 -15.26
CA LEU A 249 -9.01 -7.56 -15.88
C LEU A 249 -8.86 -8.59 -17.01
N PHE A 250 -9.75 -9.56 -17.06
CA PHE A 250 -9.70 -10.64 -18.04
C PHE A 250 -11.07 -10.89 -18.68
N PRO A 251 -11.12 -11.42 -19.90
CA PRO A 251 -12.37 -11.76 -20.57
C PRO A 251 -13.25 -12.71 -19.73
N GLY A 252 -14.50 -12.32 -19.51
CA GLY A 252 -15.44 -13.00 -18.64
C GLY A 252 -15.51 -12.46 -17.18
N ALA A 253 -14.57 -11.58 -16.80
CA ALA A 253 -14.69 -10.87 -15.52
C ALA A 253 -15.90 -9.92 -15.53
N ARG A 254 -16.59 -9.82 -14.39
CA ARG A 254 -17.68 -8.85 -14.20
C ARG A 254 -17.09 -7.57 -13.62
N VAL A 255 -17.43 -6.45 -14.21
CA VAL A 255 -16.94 -5.13 -13.75
C VAL A 255 -18.11 -4.22 -13.40
N PHE A 256 -18.01 -3.55 -12.25
CA PHE A 256 -18.93 -2.52 -11.79
C PHE A 256 -18.30 -1.15 -12.00
N ALA A 257 -18.94 -0.28 -12.78
CA ALA A 257 -18.49 1.09 -12.98
C ALA A 257 -18.86 1.96 -11.79
N TYR A 258 -17.92 2.72 -11.28
CA TYR A 258 -18.10 3.63 -10.15
C TYR A 258 -17.61 5.04 -10.50
N ILE A 259 -18.44 6.05 -10.25
CA ILE A 259 -18.05 7.45 -10.39
C ILE A 259 -17.67 7.97 -9.00
N PRO A 260 -16.41 8.43 -8.80
CA PRO A 260 -15.95 9.00 -7.54
C PRO A 260 -16.90 10.10 -7.02
N GLY A 261 -17.24 10.02 -5.75
CA GLY A 261 -18.18 10.96 -5.12
C GLY A 261 -19.67 10.72 -5.40
N LYS A 262 -20.03 10.10 -6.54
CA LYS A 262 -21.45 9.85 -6.95
C LYS A 262 -21.93 8.45 -6.58
N GLY A 263 -21.27 7.40 -7.07
CA GLY A 263 -21.67 6.01 -6.79
C GLY A 263 -21.51 5.08 -7.99
N TYR A 264 -22.10 3.90 -7.88
CA TYR A 264 -22.08 2.88 -8.93
C TYR A 264 -23.11 3.17 -10.01
N VAL A 265 -22.69 3.11 -11.28
CA VAL A 265 -23.47 3.53 -12.43
C VAL A 265 -23.68 2.43 -13.49
N GLY A 266 -22.94 1.32 -13.41
CA GLY A 266 -23.08 0.26 -14.39
C GLY A 266 -22.48 -1.06 -13.96
N VAL A 267 -22.89 -2.11 -14.65
CA VAL A 267 -22.29 -3.45 -14.56
C VAL A 267 -22.21 -4.03 -15.96
N GLY A 268 -21.12 -4.72 -16.24
CA GLY A 268 -20.89 -5.37 -17.53
C GLY A 268 -19.84 -6.46 -17.45
N THR A 269 -19.66 -7.14 -18.56
CA THR A 269 -18.69 -8.22 -18.73
C THR A 269 -17.53 -7.75 -19.55
N VAL A 270 -16.31 -7.96 -19.04
CA VAL A 270 -15.06 -7.72 -19.77
C VAL A 270 -14.96 -8.66 -20.96
N LYS A 271 -14.65 -8.13 -22.14
CA LYS A 271 -14.52 -8.92 -23.38
C LYS A 271 -13.07 -9.08 -23.84
N GLU A 272 -12.22 -8.10 -23.57
CA GLU A 272 -10.82 -8.09 -24.02
C GLU A 272 -9.92 -7.58 -22.90
N LYS A 273 -8.64 -7.93 -22.97
CA LYS A 273 -7.62 -7.38 -22.06
C LYS A 273 -7.36 -5.91 -22.36
N ALA A 274 -6.75 -5.22 -21.38
CA ALA A 274 -6.34 -3.83 -21.55
C ALA A 274 -5.47 -3.63 -22.80
N THR A 275 -5.82 -2.65 -23.60
CA THR A 275 -5.18 -2.32 -24.88
C THR A 275 -4.91 -0.83 -24.96
N GLN A 276 -3.73 -0.42 -25.38
CA GLN A 276 -3.33 0.97 -25.55
C GLN A 276 -4.22 1.69 -26.58
N ALA A 277 -4.48 2.99 -26.37
CA ALA A 277 -5.37 3.80 -27.21
C ALA A 277 -5.13 3.67 -28.72
N ASN A 278 -3.86 3.67 -29.16
CA ASN A 278 -3.51 3.56 -30.58
C ASN A 278 -3.80 2.20 -31.22
N LYS A 279 -4.20 1.20 -30.43
CA LYS A 279 -4.56 -0.16 -30.85
C LYS A 279 -6.01 -0.51 -30.58
N PHE A 280 -6.73 0.34 -29.80
CA PHE A 280 -8.09 0.05 -29.43
C PHE A 280 -9.09 0.54 -30.48
N THR A 281 -10.01 -0.31 -30.89
CA THR A 281 -11.04 -0.02 -31.89
C THR A 281 -12.44 -0.09 -31.27
N VAL A 282 -13.39 0.61 -31.86
CA VAL A 282 -14.80 0.60 -31.47
C VAL A 282 -15.69 0.53 -32.71
N THR A 283 -16.95 0.13 -32.54
CA THR A 283 -17.91 0.20 -33.63
C THR A 283 -18.47 1.62 -33.71
N TYR A 284 -18.20 2.31 -34.83
CA TYR A 284 -18.72 3.63 -35.13
C TYR A 284 -19.34 3.65 -36.53
N ASP A 285 -20.59 4.10 -36.64
CA ASP A 285 -21.37 4.06 -37.89
C ASP A 285 -21.35 2.68 -38.58
N GLY A 286 -21.40 1.60 -37.80
CA GLY A 286 -21.40 0.22 -38.28
C GLY A 286 -20.05 -0.28 -38.78
N LYS A 287 -18.96 0.45 -38.54
CA LYS A 287 -17.60 0.08 -38.95
C LYS A 287 -16.68 0.00 -37.74
N GLU A 288 -15.73 -0.90 -37.79
CA GLU A 288 -14.65 -0.92 -36.83
C GLU A 288 -13.71 0.29 -37.06
N THR A 289 -13.57 1.15 -36.08
CA THR A 289 -12.89 2.44 -36.18
C THR A 289 -11.99 2.62 -34.96
N SER A 290 -10.81 3.19 -35.14
CA SER A 290 -9.93 3.52 -34.01
C SER A 290 -10.65 4.45 -33.01
N ILE A 291 -10.43 4.22 -31.71
CA ILE A 291 -10.96 5.11 -30.66
C ILE A 291 -10.46 6.56 -30.84
N LEU A 292 -9.30 6.73 -31.47
CA LEU A 292 -8.71 8.04 -31.75
C LEU A 292 -9.48 8.85 -32.83
N ASP A 293 -10.22 8.14 -33.68
CA ASP A 293 -10.91 8.74 -34.83
C ASP A 293 -12.41 8.94 -34.58
N VAL A 294 -12.93 8.56 -33.42
CA VAL A 294 -14.33 8.75 -33.08
C VAL A 294 -14.55 9.99 -32.19
N PRO A 295 -15.71 10.64 -32.22
CA PRO A 295 -16.02 11.75 -31.32
C PRO A 295 -16.20 11.25 -29.90
N LEU A 296 -15.40 11.77 -28.97
CA LEU A 296 -15.51 11.53 -27.53
C LEU A 296 -15.96 12.80 -26.81
N THR A 297 -16.67 12.63 -25.71
CA THR A 297 -17.00 13.73 -24.79
C THR A 297 -15.73 14.21 -24.09
N ASP A 298 -14.88 13.26 -23.66
CA ASP A 298 -13.55 13.54 -23.14
C ASP A 298 -12.48 13.26 -24.23
N GLU A 299 -12.14 14.29 -24.98
CA GLU A 299 -11.07 14.22 -25.97
C GLU A 299 -9.67 14.00 -25.33
N GLY A 300 -9.55 14.21 -24.01
CA GLY A 300 -8.32 13.95 -23.25
C GLY A 300 -7.88 12.49 -23.31
N LEU A 301 -8.82 11.56 -23.47
CA LEU A 301 -8.56 10.12 -23.63
C LEU A 301 -7.69 9.76 -24.84
N LYS A 302 -7.55 10.68 -25.81
CA LYS A 302 -6.70 10.52 -27.01
C LYS A 302 -5.27 11.00 -26.81
N ASN A 303 -5.00 11.69 -25.70
CA ASN A 303 -3.69 12.27 -25.45
C ASN A 303 -2.63 11.18 -25.27
N PHE A 304 -1.42 11.46 -25.75
CA PHE A 304 -0.25 10.58 -25.58
C PHE A 304 -0.46 9.14 -26.10
N ALA A 305 -1.31 8.93 -27.10
CA ALA A 305 -1.70 7.59 -27.59
C ALA A 305 -0.53 6.66 -27.95
N ASP A 306 0.63 7.21 -28.33
CA ASP A 306 1.84 6.47 -28.71
C ASP A 306 2.87 6.36 -27.56
N ASP A 307 2.61 6.98 -26.41
CA ASP A 307 3.50 6.94 -25.25
C ASP A 307 3.03 5.80 -24.30
N GLU A 308 3.76 4.71 -24.21
CA GLU A 308 3.40 3.52 -23.40
C GLU A 308 3.22 3.86 -21.90
N GLU A 309 3.86 4.91 -21.37
CA GLU A 309 3.76 5.28 -19.96
C GLU A 309 2.57 6.21 -19.67
N LYS A 310 2.20 7.06 -20.64
CA LYS A 310 1.19 8.12 -20.46
C LYS A 310 -0.11 7.86 -21.20
N ALA A 311 -0.10 6.95 -22.19
CA ALA A 311 -1.28 6.65 -22.98
C ALA A 311 -2.44 6.16 -22.11
N GLU A 312 -3.64 6.44 -22.61
CA GLU A 312 -4.85 5.78 -22.13
C GLU A 312 -4.84 4.31 -22.56
N TYR A 313 -5.21 3.43 -21.63
CA TYR A 313 -5.47 2.02 -21.89
C TYR A 313 -6.96 1.74 -21.72
N PHE A 314 -7.50 0.98 -22.65
CA PHE A 314 -8.91 0.66 -22.74
C PHE A 314 -9.15 -0.83 -22.53
N VAL A 315 -10.20 -1.16 -21.80
CA VAL A 315 -10.71 -2.53 -21.65
C VAL A 315 -12.11 -2.57 -22.22
N ARG A 316 -12.34 -3.45 -23.20
CA ARG A 316 -13.66 -3.63 -23.79
C ARG A 316 -14.63 -4.26 -22.80
N VAL A 317 -15.78 -3.61 -22.64
CA VAL A 317 -16.86 -4.06 -21.75
C VAL A 317 -18.17 -4.13 -22.52
N GLU A 318 -18.87 -5.25 -22.36
CA GLU A 318 -20.27 -5.36 -22.76
C GLU A 318 -21.13 -5.01 -21.55
N TRP A 319 -21.77 -3.83 -21.58
CA TRP A 319 -22.60 -3.36 -20.49
C TRP A 319 -23.93 -4.13 -20.46
N GLU A 320 -24.28 -4.68 -19.30
CA GLU A 320 -25.53 -5.42 -19.06
C GLU A 320 -26.61 -4.50 -18.49
N LYS A 321 -26.21 -3.65 -17.53
CA LYS A 321 -27.08 -2.63 -16.92
C LYS A 321 -26.29 -1.35 -16.73
N THR A 322 -26.90 -0.24 -17.05
CA THR A 322 -26.34 1.11 -16.83
C THR A 322 -27.41 2.06 -16.33
N VAL A 323 -27.00 3.01 -15.53
CA VAL A 323 -27.86 4.12 -15.08
C VAL A 323 -27.15 5.45 -15.37
N PRO A 324 -27.89 6.54 -15.54
CA PRO A 324 -27.29 7.86 -15.64
C PRO A 324 -26.65 8.24 -14.31
N GLU A 325 -25.69 9.17 -14.36
CA GLU A 325 -24.97 9.65 -13.16
C GLU A 325 -25.90 10.15 -12.04
N SER A 326 -27.02 10.75 -12.40
CA SER A 326 -28.03 11.24 -11.46
C SER A 326 -28.72 10.13 -10.65
N GLU A 327 -28.63 8.88 -11.13
CA GLU A 327 -29.20 7.69 -10.50
C GLU A 327 -28.11 6.77 -9.93
N ALA A 328 -26.86 7.28 -9.81
CA ALA A 328 -25.76 6.53 -9.26
C ALA A 328 -26.05 6.00 -7.86
N TYR A 329 -25.79 4.72 -7.62
CA TYR A 329 -26.13 4.05 -6.38
C TYR A 329 -24.97 4.05 -5.40
N LYS A 330 -25.23 4.52 -4.18
CA LYS A 330 -24.26 4.53 -3.07
C LYS A 330 -24.97 4.41 -1.73
N GLU A 331 -24.52 3.50 -0.89
CA GLU A 331 -24.90 3.41 0.52
C GLU A 331 -23.70 3.55 1.44
N LYS A 332 -23.93 3.94 2.70
CA LYS A 332 -22.88 4.01 3.72
C LYS A 332 -22.31 2.61 3.96
N GLY A 333 -20.99 2.49 3.86
CA GLY A 333 -20.27 1.21 4.04
C GLY A 333 -19.97 0.47 2.73
N MET A 334 -20.46 0.94 1.57
CA MET A 334 -20.01 0.42 0.29
C MET A 334 -18.57 0.85 0.00
N ARG A 335 -17.82 -0.07 -0.58
CA ARG A 335 -16.39 0.14 -0.84
C ARG A 335 -16.19 1.05 -2.05
N ALA A 336 -15.30 2.03 -1.89
CA ALA A 336 -14.73 2.82 -2.97
C ALA A 336 -13.20 2.83 -2.76
N ASN A 337 -12.44 2.85 -3.86
CA ASN A 337 -10.99 2.88 -3.87
C ASN A 337 -10.54 3.92 -4.90
N GLN A 338 -9.35 4.48 -4.74
CA GLN A 338 -8.77 5.46 -5.66
C GLN A 338 -8.14 4.82 -6.90
N ASN A 339 -7.89 3.52 -6.90
CA ASN A 339 -7.36 2.80 -8.06
C ASN A 339 -8.35 2.84 -9.22
N SER A 340 -7.85 2.95 -10.45
CA SER A 340 -8.70 2.94 -11.65
C SER A 340 -9.49 1.65 -11.79
N ALA A 341 -8.93 0.49 -11.38
CA ALA A 341 -9.67 -0.75 -11.21
C ALA A 341 -9.15 -1.55 -10.01
N PHE A 342 -10.03 -2.32 -9.36
CA PHE A 342 -9.67 -3.17 -8.22
C PHE A 342 -10.63 -4.35 -8.04
N LYS A 343 -10.15 -5.41 -7.38
CA LYS A 343 -10.95 -6.62 -7.06
C LYS A 343 -12.02 -6.28 -6.02
N LEU A 344 -13.28 -6.57 -6.32
CA LEU A 344 -14.38 -6.38 -5.37
C LEU A 344 -14.41 -7.55 -4.39
N LYS A 345 -13.86 -7.33 -3.19
CA LYS A 345 -13.82 -8.32 -2.11
C LYS A 345 -14.98 -8.19 -1.13
N SER A 346 -15.60 -6.99 -1.02
CA SER A 346 -16.65 -6.72 -0.06
C SER A 346 -17.96 -7.44 -0.41
N GLU A 347 -18.30 -8.48 0.36
CA GLU A 347 -19.57 -9.20 0.23
C GLU A 347 -20.75 -8.22 0.39
N PHE A 348 -20.69 -7.32 1.37
CA PHE A 348 -21.71 -6.30 1.57
C PHE A 348 -21.94 -5.43 0.33
N THR A 349 -20.85 -4.92 -0.28
CA THR A 349 -20.96 -4.10 -1.49
C THR A 349 -21.50 -4.93 -2.65
N LEU A 350 -21.04 -6.16 -2.82
CA LEU A 350 -21.46 -7.05 -3.90
C LEU A 350 -22.95 -7.40 -3.79
N GLU A 351 -23.45 -7.79 -2.63
CA GLU A 351 -24.87 -8.08 -2.39
C GLU A 351 -25.75 -6.88 -2.74
N LYS A 352 -25.33 -5.67 -2.33
CA LYS A 352 -26.05 -4.44 -2.65
C LYS A 352 -26.08 -4.16 -4.15
N LEU A 353 -24.97 -4.37 -4.86
CA LEU A 353 -24.89 -4.17 -6.31
C LEU A 353 -25.68 -5.21 -7.09
N ILE A 354 -25.62 -6.49 -6.69
CA ILE A 354 -26.47 -7.54 -7.28
C ILE A 354 -27.94 -7.18 -7.18
N LYS A 355 -28.37 -6.74 -5.99
CA LYS A 355 -29.76 -6.33 -5.77
C LYS A 355 -30.14 -5.09 -6.57
N PHE A 356 -29.28 -4.06 -6.59
CA PHE A 356 -29.56 -2.80 -7.29
C PHE A 356 -29.66 -3.00 -8.80
N PHE A 357 -28.73 -3.73 -9.39
CA PHE A 357 -28.72 -4.01 -10.82
C PHE A 357 -29.61 -5.19 -11.23
N GLY A 358 -30.25 -5.89 -10.26
CA GLY A 358 -31.12 -7.04 -10.55
C GLY A 358 -30.39 -8.17 -11.28
N LEU A 359 -29.19 -8.51 -10.78
CA LEU A 359 -28.37 -9.59 -11.33
C LEU A 359 -28.75 -10.92 -10.67
N ASP A 360 -28.64 -12.01 -11.45
CA ASP A 360 -28.70 -13.35 -10.90
C ASP A 360 -27.38 -13.68 -10.16
N GLU A 361 -27.46 -14.44 -9.06
CA GLU A 361 -26.31 -14.82 -8.24
C GLU A 361 -25.26 -15.66 -8.98
#